data_bc11995f73a4858bfebc1577339ba1d7
#
_entry.id   bc11995f73a4858bfebc1577339ba1d7
#
_cell.length_a   1.000
_cell.length_b   1.000
_cell.length_c   1.000
_cell.angle_alpha   90.00
_cell.angle_beta   90.00
_cell.angle_gamma   90.00
#
_symmetry.space_group_name_H-M   'P 1'
#
loop_
_entity.id
_entity.type
_entity.pdbx_description
1 polymer ?
#
loop_
_entity_poly.entity_id
_entity_poly.type
_entity_poly.pdbx_seq_one_letter_code
_entity_poly.pdbx_strand_id
1 'polypeptide(L)'
;QRQMCIRDSDTVVLALGQNVDQSLIDKIPGLDIEKGVVKVDRFMRTGVPGIYAGGDMVPGDRNVTVAIGHGYKAAYGIDCYLKGKEPVDHPKKEIATFESLNTWYYSDAPKTVRPMLDLVRRQSTFDEVQHGLTEENALFEARRCMSCGNCLQCDNCYGVCPDNAVIKTGDDNVPYIFNYDYCKGCGVCASECPCGAIKMEPESI
;
A
#
# COMPACT_ATOMS: atom_id res chain seq x y z
N GLN A 1 -25.12 -15.96 12.33
CA GLN A 1 -26.38 -15.17 12.37
C GLN A 1 -26.03 -13.70 12.23
N ARG A 2 -26.41 -13.09 11.09
CA ARG A 2 -26.31 -11.65 10.92
C ARG A 2 -27.46 -11.02 11.71
N GLN A 3 -27.16 -10.34 12.82
CA GLN A 3 -28.12 -9.46 13.46
C GLN A 3 -28.30 -8.25 12.55
N MET A 4 -29.39 -8.22 11.81
CA MET A 4 -29.87 -7.00 11.16
C MET A 4 -30.49 -6.12 12.25
N CYS A 5 -29.81 -5.03 12.61
CA CYS A 5 -30.43 -3.96 13.37
C CYS A 5 -31.36 -3.19 12.43
N ILE A 6 -32.64 -3.48 12.48
CA ILE A 6 -33.67 -2.68 11.81
C ILE A 6 -33.86 -1.42 12.67
N ARG A 7 -33.55 -0.25 12.11
CA ARG A 7 -33.91 1.04 12.67
C ARG A 7 -35.03 1.62 11.83
N ASP A 8 -36.06 2.05 12.51
CA ASP A 8 -37.11 2.83 11.88
C ASP A 8 -36.60 4.21 11.50
N SER A 9 -37.04 4.73 10.35
CA SER A 9 -36.71 6.07 9.88
C SER A 9 -37.91 6.67 9.19
N ASP A 10 -38.16 7.96 9.40
CA ASP A 10 -39.26 8.70 8.77
C ASP A 10 -38.93 9.05 7.32
N THR A 11 -37.65 9.08 6.97
CA THR A 11 -37.21 9.47 5.62
C THR A 11 -36.00 8.64 5.21
N VAL A 12 -36.05 8.14 3.98
CA VAL A 12 -34.92 7.42 3.35
C VAL A 12 -34.42 8.23 2.17
N VAL A 13 -33.14 8.59 2.21
CA VAL A 13 -32.45 9.27 1.12
C VAL A 13 -31.57 8.26 0.38
N LEU A 14 -31.82 8.06 -0.91
CA LEU A 14 -31.01 7.21 -1.77
C LEU A 14 -29.87 8.03 -2.34
N ALA A 15 -28.64 7.71 -1.91
CA ALA A 15 -27.41 8.32 -2.41
C ALA A 15 -26.51 7.23 -3.04
N LEU A 16 -27.08 6.49 -4.00
CA LEU A 16 -26.51 5.30 -4.61
C LEU A 16 -25.89 5.62 -5.97
N GLY A 17 -24.59 5.66 -6.01
CA GLY A 17 -23.82 5.80 -7.24
C GLY A 17 -23.81 7.21 -7.84
N GLN A 18 -22.85 7.43 -8.69
CA GLN A 18 -22.67 8.65 -9.49
C GLN A 18 -22.27 8.25 -10.89
N ASN A 19 -22.73 9.00 -11.88
CA ASN A 19 -22.30 8.86 -13.26
C ASN A 19 -21.23 9.91 -13.57
N VAL A 20 -20.29 9.55 -14.42
CA VAL A 20 -19.29 10.49 -14.95
C VAL A 20 -20.01 11.46 -15.87
N ASP A 21 -19.74 12.76 -15.72
CA ASP A 21 -20.20 13.76 -16.67
C ASP A 21 -19.46 13.59 -18.01
N GLN A 22 -20.21 13.19 -19.02
CA GLN A 22 -19.64 12.90 -20.34
C GLN A 22 -19.49 14.14 -21.21
N SER A 23 -20.00 15.30 -20.79
CA SER A 23 -20.01 16.53 -21.59
C SER A 23 -18.63 17.01 -22.04
N LEU A 24 -17.58 16.73 -21.24
CA LEU A 24 -16.19 17.00 -21.60
C LEU A 24 -15.60 15.87 -22.45
N ILE A 25 -15.91 14.63 -22.09
CA ILE A 25 -15.35 13.42 -22.71
C ILE A 25 -15.78 13.33 -24.18
N ASP A 26 -17.07 13.62 -24.46
CA ASP A 26 -17.65 13.59 -25.81
C ASP A 26 -17.02 14.62 -26.76
N LYS A 27 -16.37 15.67 -26.22
CA LYS A 27 -15.68 16.70 -27.02
C LYS A 27 -14.27 16.32 -27.42
N ILE A 28 -13.74 15.22 -26.90
CA ILE A 28 -12.37 14.76 -27.18
C ILE A 28 -12.46 13.57 -28.15
N PRO A 29 -12.22 13.78 -29.46
CA PRO A 29 -12.31 12.72 -30.42
C PRO A 29 -11.21 11.67 -30.20
N GLY A 30 -11.55 10.41 -30.35
CA GLY A 30 -10.62 9.29 -30.23
C GLY A 30 -10.45 8.73 -28.82
N LEU A 31 -11.19 9.25 -27.81
CA LEU A 31 -11.25 8.59 -26.51
C LEU A 31 -12.05 7.29 -26.60
N ASP A 32 -11.48 6.22 -26.07
CA ASP A 32 -12.14 4.93 -25.93
C ASP A 32 -12.93 4.92 -24.60
N ILE A 33 -14.26 4.75 -24.70
CA ILE A 33 -15.19 4.77 -23.55
C ILE A 33 -15.79 3.38 -23.41
N GLU A 34 -15.65 2.78 -22.26
CA GLU A 34 -16.26 1.50 -21.92
C GLU A 34 -17.12 1.65 -20.66
N LYS A 35 -18.40 1.28 -20.75
CA LYS A 35 -19.38 1.35 -19.64
C LYS A 35 -19.47 2.73 -18.98
N GLY A 36 -19.34 3.80 -19.76
CA GLY A 36 -19.46 5.18 -19.28
C GLY A 36 -18.21 5.74 -18.60
N VAL A 37 -17.07 5.05 -18.69
CA VAL A 37 -15.78 5.51 -18.17
C VAL A 37 -14.69 5.45 -19.24
N VAL A 38 -13.67 6.29 -19.12
CA VAL A 38 -12.56 6.37 -20.06
C VAL A 38 -11.62 5.18 -19.87
N LYS A 39 -11.33 4.47 -20.95
CA LYS A 39 -10.36 3.39 -20.93
C LYS A 39 -8.93 3.93 -20.89
N VAL A 40 -8.12 3.39 -20.01
CA VAL A 40 -6.72 3.79 -19.82
C VAL A 40 -5.81 2.56 -19.71
N ASP A 41 -4.55 2.75 -20.03
CA ASP A 41 -3.52 1.75 -19.76
C ASP A 41 -3.05 1.81 -18.28
N ARG A 42 -2.06 0.97 -17.92
CA ARG A 42 -1.49 0.91 -16.58
C ARG A 42 -0.80 2.20 -16.11
N PHE A 43 -0.46 3.10 -17.02
CA PHE A 43 0.13 4.40 -16.75
C PHE A 43 -0.88 5.54 -16.88
N MET A 44 -2.18 5.21 -16.90
CA MET A 44 -3.28 6.16 -17.03
C MET A 44 -3.31 6.91 -18.36
N ARG A 45 -2.64 6.40 -19.42
CA ARG A 45 -2.71 6.96 -20.78
C ARG A 45 -4.04 6.54 -21.42
N THR A 46 -4.72 7.46 -22.04
CA THR A 46 -5.84 7.17 -22.94
C THR A 46 -5.33 6.74 -24.32
N GLY A 47 -6.20 6.33 -25.23
CA GLY A 47 -5.81 6.09 -26.63
C GLY A 47 -5.35 7.34 -27.39
N VAL A 48 -5.56 8.54 -26.82
CA VAL A 48 -5.19 9.82 -27.46
C VAL A 48 -3.85 10.32 -26.89
N PRO A 49 -2.83 10.56 -27.73
CA PRO A 49 -1.53 11.02 -27.26
C PRO A 49 -1.61 12.32 -26.45
N GLY A 50 -0.91 12.36 -25.29
CA GLY A 50 -0.87 13.51 -24.40
C GLY A 50 -2.09 13.66 -23.48
N ILE A 51 -3.09 12.78 -23.60
CA ILE A 51 -4.28 12.80 -22.74
C ILE A 51 -4.22 11.63 -21.76
N TYR A 52 -4.41 11.95 -20.48
CA TYR A 52 -4.42 11.03 -19.36
C TYR A 52 -5.72 11.16 -18.60
N ALA A 53 -6.16 10.06 -17.97
CA ALA A 53 -7.35 10.07 -17.14
C ALA A 53 -7.15 9.22 -15.89
N GLY A 54 -7.86 9.55 -14.81
CA GLY A 54 -7.76 8.84 -13.53
C GLY A 54 -8.93 9.13 -12.59
N GLY A 55 -8.88 8.56 -11.40
CA GLY A 55 -9.98 8.68 -10.43
C GLY A 55 -11.25 7.98 -10.86
N ASP A 56 -12.38 8.57 -10.55
CA ASP A 56 -13.72 7.98 -10.75
C ASP A 56 -14.15 7.88 -12.22
N MET A 57 -13.42 8.55 -13.12
CA MET A 57 -13.73 8.53 -14.54
C MET A 57 -13.04 7.38 -15.32
N VAL A 58 -12.27 6.52 -14.65
CA VAL A 58 -11.66 5.33 -15.23
C VAL A 58 -12.08 4.07 -14.49
N PRO A 59 -11.91 2.86 -15.06
CA PRO A 59 -12.23 1.63 -14.37
C PRO A 59 -11.46 1.45 -13.07
N GLY A 60 -12.13 1.09 -11.98
CA GLY A 60 -11.53 0.83 -10.66
C GLY A 60 -12.47 1.16 -9.50
N ASP A 61 -11.95 1.01 -8.29
CA ASP A 61 -12.67 1.39 -7.08
C ASP A 61 -12.73 2.93 -6.95
N ARG A 62 -13.94 3.44 -6.71
CA ARG A 62 -14.18 4.87 -6.56
C ARG A 62 -13.93 5.33 -5.13
N ASN A 63 -12.66 5.58 -4.82
CA ASN A 63 -12.24 6.11 -3.53
C ASN A 63 -11.00 7.00 -3.68
N VAL A 64 -10.75 7.82 -2.66
CA VAL A 64 -9.66 8.82 -2.66
C VAL A 64 -8.28 8.17 -2.83
N THR A 65 -8.05 7.03 -2.18
CA THR A 65 -6.76 6.33 -2.23
C THR A 65 -6.43 5.87 -3.66
N VAL A 66 -7.41 5.28 -4.34
CA VAL A 66 -7.25 4.84 -5.74
C VAL A 66 -7.05 6.03 -6.66
N ALA A 67 -7.81 7.11 -6.45
CA ALA A 67 -7.68 8.35 -7.25
C ALA A 67 -6.27 8.96 -7.11
N ILE A 68 -5.72 9.01 -5.91
CA ILE A 68 -4.32 9.47 -5.67
C ILE A 68 -3.32 8.54 -6.37
N GLY A 69 -3.52 7.22 -6.27
CA GLY A 69 -2.69 6.24 -6.96
C GLY A 69 -2.72 6.38 -8.48
N HIS A 70 -3.90 6.69 -9.07
CA HIS A 70 -4.02 7.02 -10.49
C HIS A 70 -3.27 8.30 -10.85
N GLY A 71 -3.38 9.35 -10.01
CA GLY A 71 -2.64 10.60 -10.19
C GLY A 71 -1.12 10.38 -10.20
N TYR A 72 -0.60 9.57 -9.28
CA TYR A 72 0.82 9.23 -9.25
C TYR A 72 1.29 8.51 -10.54
N LYS A 73 0.53 7.54 -11.01
CA LYS A 73 0.82 6.80 -12.25
C LYS A 73 0.74 7.71 -13.47
N ALA A 74 -0.28 8.58 -13.52
CA ALA A 74 -0.42 9.57 -14.59
C ALA A 74 0.76 10.54 -14.63
N ALA A 75 1.18 11.06 -13.48
CA ALA A 75 2.31 11.97 -13.38
C ALA A 75 3.61 11.34 -13.91
N TYR A 76 3.88 10.08 -13.55
CA TYR A 76 5.02 9.34 -14.09
C TYR A 76 4.90 9.14 -15.61
N GLY A 77 3.72 8.74 -16.11
CA GLY A 77 3.46 8.58 -17.54
C GLY A 77 3.65 9.89 -18.31
N ILE A 78 3.17 11.01 -17.77
CA ILE A 78 3.32 12.35 -18.35
C ILE A 78 4.79 12.78 -18.39
N ASP A 79 5.53 12.57 -17.28
CA ASP A 79 6.96 12.89 -17.23
C ASP A 79 7.75 12.12 -18.28
N CYS A 80 7.47 10.83 -18.43
CA CYS A 80 8.09 10.01 -19.49
C CYS A 80 7.72 10.52 -20.88
N TYR A 81 6.46 10.83 -21.13
CA TYR A 81 5.99 11.34 -22.41
C TYR A 81 6.68 12.66 -22.80
N LEU A 82 6.77 13.62 -21.86
CA LEU A 82 7.44 14.91 -22.07
C LEU A 82 8.95 14.77 -22.34
N LYS A 83 9.57 13.73 -21.79
CA LYS A 83 10.98 13.39 -22.00
C LYS A 83 11.24 12.50 -23.22
N GLY A 84 10.21 12.15 -23.98
CA GLY A 84 10.31 11.24 -25.12
C GLY A 84 10.75 9.82 -24.73
N LYS A 85 10.41 9.36 -23.52
CA LYS A 85 10.74 8.03 -22.99
C LYS A 85 9.47 7.19 -22.84
N GLU A 86 9.59 5.88 -23.04
CA GLU A 86 8.51 4.97 -22.67
C GLU A 86 8.56 4.70 -21.16
N PRO A 87 7.40 4.74 -20.48
CA PRO A 87 7.34 4.42 -19.06
C PRO A 87 7.59 2.92 -18.84
N VAL A 88 8.42 2.62 -17.86
CA VAL A 88 8.79 1.25 -17.48
C VAL A 88 8.03 0.83 -16.24
N ASP A 89 7.53 -0.40 -16.22
CA ASP A 89 6.94 -0.98 -15.01
C ASP A 89 8.03 -1.21 -13.97
N HIS A 90 7.86 -0.62 -12.81
CA HIS A 90 8.70 -1.00 -11.69
C HIS A 90 8.22 -2.37 -11.17
N PRO A 91 9.11 -3.35 -11.04
CA PRO A 91 8.74 -4.65 -10.50
C PRO A 91 8.10 -4.43 -9.11
N LYS A 92 6.92 -5.01 -8.92
CA LYS A 92 6.28 -4.99 -7.60
C LYS A 92 7.19 -5.78 -6.66
N LYS A 93 7.56 -5.16 -5.54
CA LYS A 93 8.21 -5.91 -4.46
C LYS A 93 7.29 -7.04 -4.01
N GLU A 94 7.83 -8.21 -3.75
CA GLU A 94 7.07 -9.30 -3.16
C GLU A 94 6.50 -8.85 -1.82
N ILE A 95 5.24 -9.22 -1.58
CA ILE A 95 4.57 -8.93 -0.31
C ILE A 95 5.08 -9.95 0.70
N ALA A 96 5.64 -9.48 1.81
CA ALA A 96 5.99 -10.37 2.91
C ALA A 96 4.73 -11.01 3.47
N THR A 97 4.73 -12.34 3.57
CA THR A 97 3.65 -13.09 4.23
C THR A 97 3.90 -13.14 5.73
N PHE A 98 2.85 -13.45 6.51
CA PHE A 98 3.00 -13.56 7.97
C PHE A 98 4.03 -14.63 8.36
N GLU A 99 4.10 -15.72 7.61
CA GLU A 99 5.03 -16.84 7.83
C GLU A 99 6.50 -16.44 7.61
N SER A 100 6.75 -15.38 6.82
CA SER A 100 8.11 -14.86 6.59
C SER A 100 8.59 -13.93 7.70
N LEU A 101 7.70 -13.51 8.62
CA LEU A 101 8.02 -12.63 9.74
C LEU A 101 8.50 -13.45 10.94
N ASN A 102 9.56 -13.00 11.59
CA ASN A 102 9.93 -13.53 12.90
C ASN A 102 9.29 -12.69 14.01
N THR A 103 8.08 -13.08 14.42
CA THR A 103 7.26 -12.33 15.39
C THR A 103 7.82 -12.36 16.81
N TRP A 104 8.81 -13.20 17.11
CA TRP A 104 9.49 -13.26 18.40
C TRP A 104 10.07 -11.91 18.86
N TYR A 105 10.50 -11.11 17.90
CA TYR A 105 11.11 -9.80 18.17
C TYR A 105 10.11 -8.68 18.48
N TYR A 106 8.79 -8.95 18.41
CA TYR A 106 7.75 -7.94 18.59
C TYR A 106 6.96 -8.18 19.88
N SER A 107 6.50 -7.07 20.50
CA SER A 107 5.64 -7.15 21.68
C SER A 107 4.28 -7.73 21.33
N ASP A 108 3.86 -8.75 22.09
CA ASP A 108 2.51 -9.28 22.02
C ASP A 108 1.58 -8.38 22.84
N ALA A 109 0.94 -7.43 22.19
CA ALA A 109 0.04 -6.48 22.79
C ALA A 109 -1.23 -6.31 21.96
N PRO A 110 -2.40 -6.16 22.59
CA PRO A 110 -3.64 -5.96 21.87
C PRO A 110 -3.60 -4.64 21.09
N LYS A 111 -4.34 -4.59 19.98
CA LYS A 111 -4.50 -3.38 19.18
C LYS A 111 -5.13 -2.27 20.00
N THR A 112 -4.58 -1.06 19.94
CA THR A 112 -5.17 0.11 20.56
C THR A 112 -6.56 0.42 19.99
N VAL A 113 -7.56 0.51 20.87
CA VAL A 113 -8.94 0.81 20.50
C VAL A 113 -9.17 2.30 20.55
N ARG A 114 -9.59 2.90 19.44
CA ARG A 114 -9.97 4.32 19.41
C ARG A 114 -11.27 4.53 20.15
N PRO A 115 -11.36 5.57 21.02
CA PRO A 115 -12.60 5.90 21.71
C PRO A 115 -13.73 6.24 20.73
N MET A 116 -14.94 5.94 21.12
CA MET A 116 -16.13 6.30 20.33
C MET A 116 -17.09 7.09 21.23
N LEU A 117 -17.80 8.05 20.63
CA LEU A 117 -18.88 8.75 21.32
C LEU A 117 -19.93 7.75 21.83
N ASP A 118 -20.48 8.02 23.00
CA ASP A 118 -21.63 7.26 23.50
C ASP A 118 -22.88 7.46 22.61
N LEU A 119 -23.81 6.53 22.72
CA LEU A 119 -24.98 6.51 21.84
C LEU A 119 -25.88 7.74 22.00
N VAL A 120 -25.98 8.31 23.20
CA VAL A 120 -26.82 9.49 23.47
C VAL A 120 -26.25 10.70 22.74
N ARG A 121 -24.96 10.91 22.84
CA ARG A 121 -24.27 12.01 22.14
C ARG A 121 -24.35 11.86 20.61
N ARG A 122 -24.23 10.64 20.09
CA ARG A 122 -24.39 10.41 18.64
C ARG A 122 -25.76 10.80 18.09
N GLN A 123 -26.81 10.80 18.94
CA GLN A 123 -28.16 11.17 18.55
C GLN A 123 -28.42 12.67 18.68
N SER A 124 -27.62 13.37 19.47
CA SER A 124 -27.87 14.78 19.82
C SER A 124 -26.86 15.76 19.22
N THR A 125 -25.71 15.29 18.67
CA THR A 125 -24.67 16.15 18.11
C THR A 125 -24.19 15.63 16.76
N PHE A 126 -23.50 16.48 15.99
CA PHE A 126 -22.75 16.13 14.79
C PHE A 126 -21.26 16.00 15.06
N ASP A 127 -20.85 15.79 16.31
CA ASP A 127 -19.46 15.58 16.67
C ASP A 127 -18.91 14.30 16.01
N GLU A 128 -17.59 14.24 15.79
CA GLU A 128 -16.91 13.05 15.24
C GLU A 128 -17.17 11.82 16.13
N VAL A 129 -17.77 10.80 15.56
CA VAL A 129 -18.18 9.59 16.31
C VAL A 129 -17.01 8.77 16.77
N GLN A 130 -15.99 8.62 15.92
CA GLN A 130 -14.80 7.84 16.23
C GLN A 130 -13.61 8.79 16.42
N HIS A 131 -13.15 8.93 17.67
CA HIS A 131 -12.02 9.79 17.99
C HIS A 131 -10.70 9.25 17.43
N GLY A 132 -9.69 10.11 17.34
CA GLY A 132 -8.33 9.75 17.02
C GLY A 132 -7.63 8.97 18.13
N LEU A 133 -6.41 8.55 17.88
CA LEU A 133 -5.49 8.06 18.91
C LEU A 133 -4.91 9.24 19.67
N THR A 134 -4.61 9.04 20.95
CA THR A 134 -3.73 9.96 21.68
C THR A 134 -2.30 9.85 21.11
N GLU A 135 -1.47 10.87 21.34
CA GLU A 135 -0.08 10.86 20.92
C GLU A 135 0.66 9.64 21.48
N GLU A 136 0.48 9.33 22.76
CA GLU A 136 1.08 8.16 23.41
C GLU A 136 0.68 6.85 22.71
N ASN A 137 -0.61 6.67 22.46
CA ASN A 137 -1.14 5.49 21.76
C ASN A 137 -0.64 5.39 20.31
N ALA A 138 -0.57 6.53 19.62
CA ALA A 138 -0.05 6.57 18.24
C ALA A 138 1.44 6.21 18.19
N LEU A 139 2.25 6.71 19.11
CA LEU A 139 3.66 6.37 19.25
C LEU A 139 3.85 4.89 19.62
N PHE A 140 3.02 4.35 20.51
CA PHE A 140 3.05 2.94 20.86
C PHE A 140 2.78 2.06 19.64
N GLU A 141 1.71 2.34 18.89
CA GLU A 141 1.38 1.60 17.67
C GLU A 141 2.44 1.75 16.58
N ALA A 142 3.03 2.94 16.42
CA ALA A 142 4.09 3.18 15.46
C ALA A 142 5.38 2.39 15.78
N ARG A 143 5.77 2.32 17.07
CA ARG A 143 6.98 1.64 17.52
C ARG A 143 6.92 0.12 17.34
N ARG A 144 5.76 -0.47 17.26
CA ARG A 144 5.59 -1.90 17.00
C ARG A 144 5.27 -2.21 15.53
N CYS A 145 5.58 -1.29 14.61
CA CYS A 145 5.49 -1.54 13.18
C CYS A 145 6.47 -2.65 12.79
N MET A 146 5.97 -3.69 12.12
CA MET A 146 6.76 -4.87 11.72
C MET A 146 7.57 -4.64 10.45
N SER A 147 7.42 -3.51 9.77
CA SER A 147 8.12 -3.15 8.53
C SER A 147 7.99 -4.17 7.38
N CYS A 148 7.11 -5.12 7.47
CA CYS A 148 6.81 -6.28 6.62
C CYS A 148 7.50 -6.29 5.24
N GLY A 149 8.58 -7.06 5.09
CA GLY A 149 9.36 -7.18 3.86
C GLY A 149 10.39 -6.06 3.62
N ASN A 150 10.39 -4.99 4.44
CA ASN A 150 11.37 -3.93 4.30
C ASN A 150 12.43 -4.04 5.39
N CYS A 151 13.70 -3.98 5.01
CA CYS A 151 14.80 -4.00 5.97
C CYS A 151 14.72 -2.81 6.91
N LEU A 152 14.75 -3.06 8.23
CA LEU A 152 14.75 -2.04 9.28
C LEU A 152 16.12 -1.83 9.91
N GLN A 153 17.18 -2.38 9.31
CA GLN A 153 18.58 -2.23 9.70
C GLN A 153 18.88 -2.64 11.17
N CYS A 154 18.24 -3.73 11.65
CA CYS A 154 18.37 -4.20 13.03
C CYS A 154 19.67 -4.97 13.33
N ASP A 155 20.51 -5.22 12.33
CA ASP A 155 21.76 -5.97 12.43
C ASP A 155 21.64 -7.48 12.74
N ASN A 156 20.45 -8.03 12.91
CA ASN A 156 20.31 -9.46 13.24
C ASN A 156 21.02 -10.36 12.24
N CYS A 157 20.76 -10.18 10.93
CA CYS A 157 21.39 -10.99 9.90
C CYS A 157 22.93 -10.92 9.92
N TYR A 158 23.47 -9.74 10.24
CA TYR A 158 24.91 -9.52 10.39
C TYR A 158 25.46 -10.25 11.63
N GLY A 159 24.77 -10.12 12.77
CA GLY A 159 25.24 -10.68 14.03
C GLY A 159 25.12 -12.22 14.12
N VAL A 160 24.13 -12.83 13.45
CA VAL A 160 23.91 -14.29 13.52
C VAL A 160 24.62 -15.08 12.44
N CYS A 161 25.27 -14.41 11.47
CA CYS A 161 25.94 -15.11 10.38
C CYS A 161 27.20 -15.85 10.89
N PRO A 162 27.23 -17.20 10.86
CA PRO A 162 28.36 -17.95 11.40
C PRO A 162 29.64 -17.79 10.58
N ASP A 163 29.51 -17.40 9.32
CA ASP A 163 30.64 -17.29 8.39
C ASP A 163 30.98 -15.84 8.06
N ASN A 164 30.40 -14.86 8.77
CA ASN A 164 30.58 -13.42 8.53
C ASN A 164 30.34 -13.00 7.06
N ALA A 165 29.46 -13.72 6.36
CA ALA A 165 29.17 -13.49 4.94
C ALA A 165 28.22 -12.29 4.70
N VAL A 166 27.61 -11.72 5.74
CA VAL A 166 26.78 -10.52 5.64
C VAL A 166 27.65 -9.30 5.88
N ILE A 167 27.64 -8.38 4.92
CA ILE A 167 28.49 -7.17 4.94
C ILE A 167 27.58 -5.94 5.00
N LYS A 168 27.90 -5.00 5.90
CA LYS A 168 27.26 -3.68 5.96
C LYS A 168 27.86 -2.77 4.88
N THR A 169 27.02 -2.17 4.07
CA THR A 169 27.48 -1.30 2.97
C THR A 169 27.64 0.16 3.37
N GLY A 170 26.88 0.62 4.38
CA GLY A 170 26.76 2.03 4.72
C GLY A 170 25.84 2.83 3.77
N ASP A 171 25.17 2.17 2.82
CA ASP A 171 24.15 2.77 1.95
C ASP A 171 22.75 2.39 2.46
N ASP A 172 21.93 3.38 2.79
CA ASP A 172 20.57 3.19 3.31
C ASP A 172 19.65 2.49 2.30
N ASN A 173 19.94 2.57 1.00
CA ASN A 173 19.15 1.89 -0.03
C ASN A 173 19.46 0.39 -0.13
N VAL A 174 20.71 0.01 0.19
CA VAL A 174 21.18 -1.37 0.17
C VAL A 174 22.03 -1.61 1.41
N PRO A 175 21.44 -1.64 2.61
CA PRO A 175 22.21 -1.63 3.88
C PRO A 175 23.07 -2.87 4.09
N TYR A 176 22.70 -4.00 3.50
CA TYR A 176 23.46 -5.25 3.60
C TYR A 176 23.60 -5.91 2.24
N ILE A 177 24.77 -6.53 2.03
CA ILE A 177 25.04 -7.44 0.91
C ILE A 177 25.54 -8.78 1.45
N PHE A 178 25.36 -9.83 0.64
CA PHE A 178 25.85 -11.17 0.97
C PHE A 178 27.08 -11.49 0.14
N ASN A 179 28.17 -11.87 0.81
CA ASN A 179 29.34 -12.38 0.13
C ASN A 179 29.15 -13.88 -0.13
N TYR A 180 28.86 -14.23 -1.36
CA TYR A 180 28.55 -15.61 -1.76
C TYR A 180 29.79 -16.52 -1.78
N ASP A 181 31.02 -15.99 -1.73
CA ASP A 181 32.23 -16.80 -1.58
C ASP A 181 32.32 -17.45 -0.19
N TYR A 182 31.67 -16.83 0.80
CA TYR A 182 31.66 -17.33 2.19
C TYR A 182 30.28 -17.82 2.64
N CYS A 183 29.21 -17.42 1.95
CA CYS A 183 27.85 -17.82 2.31
C CYS A 183 27.60 -19.29 1.96
N LYS A 184 27.31 -20.11 2.96
CA LYS A 184 26.96 -21.54 2.76
C LYS A 184 25.46 -21.81 2.66
N GLY A 185 24.63 -20.78 2.53
CA GLY A 185 23.17 -20.94 2.37
C GLY A 185 22.44 -21.54 3.59
N CYS A 186 22.95 -21.36 4.82
CA CYS A 186 22.38 -21.99 6.01
C CYS A 186 21.00 -21.45 6.43
N GLY A 187 20.56 -20.29 5.91
CA GLY A 187 19.25 -19.71 6.16
C GLY A 187 19.05 -19.04 7.53
N VAL A 188 20.03 -19.07 8.44
CA VAL A 188 19.90 -18.46 9.78
C VAL A 188 19.57 -16.97 9.69
N CYS A 189 20.18 -16.22 8.78
CA CYS A 189 19.88 -14.80 8.59
C CYS A 189 18.43 -14.56 8.14
N ALA A 190 17.85 -15.46 7.35
CA ALA A 190 16.46 -15.36 6.92
C ALA A 190 15.48 -15.70 8.06
N SER A 191 15.75 -16.77 8.85
CA SER A 191 14.91 -17.15 9.98
C SER A 191 14.95 -16.14 11.13
N GLU A 192 16.07 -15.43 11.32
CA GLU A 192 16.24 -14.41 12.35
C GLU A 192 15.84 -13.01 11.87
N CYS A 193 15.41 -12.84 10.63
CA CYS A 193 14.97 -11.55 10.12
C CYS A 193 13.58 -11.18 10.67
N PRO A 194 13.44 -10.11 11.51
CA PRO A 194 12.16 -9.77 12.12
C PRO A 194 11.09 -9.44 11.09
N CYS A 195 11.46 -8.73 10.02
CA CYS A 195 10.54 -8.18 9.03
C CYS A 195 10.43 -9.02 7.74
N GLY A 196 11.06 -10.21 7.66
CA GLY A 196 11.00 -11.06 6.48
C GLY A 196 11.61 -10.45 5.22
N ALA A 197 12.65 -9.61 5.36
CA ALA A 197 13.30 -8.95 4.24
C ALA A 197 14.32 -9.82 3.49
N ILE A 198 14.59 -11.03 3.99
CA ILE A 198 15.55 -11.95 3.40
C ILE A 198 14.82 -13.18 2.91
N LYS A 199 14.99 -13.50 1.63
CA LYS A 199 14.41 -14.67 0.98
C LYS A 199 15.50 -15.67 0.63
N MET A 200 15.24 -16.94 0.87
CA MET A 200 16.10 -18.03 0.41
C MET A 200 15.63 -18.50 -0.96
N GLU A 201 16.55 -18.59 -1.90
CA GLU A 201 16.29 -19.12 -3.24
C GLU A 201 17.27 -20.24 -3.55
N PRO A 202 16.86 -21.33 -4.22
CA PRO A 202 17.79 -22.35 -4.68
C PRO A 202 18.80 -21.75 -5.66
N GLU A 203 20.05 -22.19 -5.58
CA GLU A 203 21.05 -21.84 -6.59
C GLU A 203 20.63 -22.40 -7.94
N SER A 204 20.68 -21.56 -8.97
CA SER A 204 20.56 -22.03 -10.35
C SER A 204 21.90 -22.65 -10.75
N ILE A 205 21.91 -23.97 -10.88
CA ILE A 205 23.06 -24.75 -11.42
C ILE A 205 23.12 -24.61 -12.92
#